data_5d788c53e6ab4dba0262cd4e9a0ee9d3
#
_entry.id   5d788c53e6ab4dba0262cd4e9a0ee9d3
#
_cell.length_a   1.000
_cell.length_b   1.000
_cell.length_c   1.000
_cell.angle_alpha   90.00
_cell.angle_beta   90.00
_cell.angle_gamma   90.00
#
_symmetry.space_group_name_H-M   'P 1'
#
loop_
_entity.id
_entity.type
_entity.pdbx_description
1 polymer ?
#
loop_
_entity_poly.entity_id
_entity_poly.type
_entity_poly.pdbx_seq_one_letter_code
_entity_poly.pdbx_strand_id
1 'polypeptide(L)'
;MGRLFDKATERISLRNAWYRIRSNGANSVASETRVAVEMFGRDVERNIHKIQKRIRAGTFEFDPQKGVLKKKANGGSRGIVMASVQNRIVERAWLDCLQSHSAFVRSVINQPTSVGGVPNRSVPHGLKLIRDAFDNGKAFYARSDISGFFDGIPRDAVLAKMQGEIDDPKFMQVLRGATSVVLSNEKILGEDRRLFPVDEQGVAQGSPLSPLFGNILLREFDIQLNDRKITCVRFIDDFVLLGETEGAVTKAFRNAQRTLQNFGLSCHDPFSPSSSRDKAGVGRAKDGFVFLGYDLRPGLFQPSRRAREKLLTKVDECISIGRSSIVEVKKTSNLEQNRQRYAQTLTLLDKVIRGWGDAFAYGNSPVTMEHLDRMIDQKIDVFRHWFARQIADGDWKTRRRLGGVCLLTDIRAKDLNDAPFSVEPGKRFARSSSTATISTDGSIISMGRRRGKDQGPGGWAFVVHETNEEVGGSVSSTTNNQMELLAVIEAIRYIDPNRPVIIRTDSQYVTDAANGRTVVKQNADLWKEFNELKKSRRVKVVWVKGHAGDPFNETADRLAQAHARLARTQTLQTLASAAVAASPVVKTAA
;
A
#
# COMPACT_ATOMS: atom_id res chain seq x y z
N MET A 1 -17.75 -9.30 -26.03
CA MET A 1 -17.15 -8.94 -24.72
C MET A 1 -18.28 -8.87 -23.70
N GLY A 2 -18.15 -9.47 -22.50
CA GLY A 2 -19.17 -9.34 -21.45
C GLY A 2 -19.33 -7.88 -21.02
N ARG A 3 -20.54 -7.49 -20.65
CA ARG A 3 -20.86 -6.12 -20.19
C ARG A 3 -20.02 -5.77 -18.96
N LEU A 4 -19.66 -4.49 -18.80
CA LEU A 4 -18.89 -4.01 -17.62
C LEU A 4 -19.60 -4.32 -16.31
N PHE A 5 -20.94 -4.22 -16.31
CA PHE A 5 -21.76 -4.56 -15.16
C PHE A 5 -21.55 -6.00 -14.69
N ASP A 6 -21.52 -6.96 -15.62
CA ASP A 6 -21.32 -8.36 -15.26
C ASP A 6 -19.94 -8.58 -14.62
N LYS A 7 -18.90 -7.99 -15.19
CA LYS A 7 -17.52 -8.07 -14.66
C LYS A 7 -17.35 -7.39 -13.31
N ALA A 8 -17.90 -6.19 -13.13
CA ALA A 8 -17.83 -5.48 -11.86
C ALA A 8 -18.59 -6.21 -10.74
N THR A 9 -19.67 -6.92 -11.10
CA THR A 9 -20.49 -7.69 -10.14
C THR A 9 -20.03 -9.13 -9.93
N GLU A 10 -18.96 -9.58 -10.55
CA GLU A 10 -18.37 -10.88 -10.24
C GLU A 10 -17.90 -10.92 -8.78
N ARG A 11 -18.10 -12.07 -8.11
CA ARG A 11 -17.63 -12.23 -6.72
C ARG A 11 -16.15 -11.97 -6.58
N ILE A 12 -15.37 -12.39 -7.55
CA ILE A 12 -13.90 -12.16 -7.55
C ILE A 12 -13.57 -10.67 -7.60
N SER A 13 -14.29 -9.87 -8.40
CA SER A 13 -14.08 -8.43 -8.51
C SER A 13 -14.39 -7.72 -7.19
N LEU A 14 -15.54 -8.03 -6.57
CA LEU A 14 -15.93 -7.48 -5.26
C LEU A 14 -14.98 -7.94 -4.14
N ARG A 15 -14.51 -9.19 -4.18
CA ARG A 15 -13.55 -9.72 -3.21
C ARG A 15 -12.19 -9.04 -3.33
N ASN A 16 -11.68 -8.84 -4.54
CA ASN A 16 -10.42 -8.12 -4.78
C ASN A 16 -10.53 -6.66 -4.29
N ALA A 17 -11.66 -6.02 -4.52
CA ALA A 17 -11.95 -4.70 -3.97
C ALA A 17 -11.91 -4.71 -2.43
N TRP A 18 -12.54 -5.71 -1.79
CA TRP A 18 -12.48 -5.88 -0.34
C TRP A 18 -11.05 -6.01 0.19
N TYR A 19 -10.20 -6.84 -0.41
CA TYR A 19 -8.82 -6.99 0.06
C TYR A 19 -8.04 -5.67 0.03
N ARG A 20 -8.22 -4.85 -0.99
CA ARG A 20 -7.62 -3.50 -1.04
C ARG A 20 -8.17 -2.58 0.06
N ILE A 21 -9.50 -2.63 0.30
CA ILE A 21 -10.13 -1.84 1.37
C ILE A 21 -9.64 -2.32 2.75
N ARG A 22 -9.53 -3.63 2.97
CA ARG A 22 -9.02 -4.22 4.20
C ARG A 22 -7.58 -3.78 4.47
N SER A 23 -6.68 -3.93 3.50
CA SER A 23 -5.27 -3.55 3.64
C SER A 23 -5.10 -2.09 4.08
N ASN A 24 -5.85 -1.17 3.47
CA ASN A 24 -5.80 0.24 3.82
C ASN A 24 -6.54 0.55 5.13
N GLY A 25 -7.65 -0.13 5.41
CA GLY A 25 -8.52 0.17 6.54
C GLY A 25 -8.07 -0.43 7.86
N ALA A 26 -7.42 -1.58 7.85
CA ALA A 26 -6.89 -2.25 9.04
C ALA A 26 -5.86 -1.38 9.81
N ASN A 27 -5.11 -0.55 9.07
CA ASN A 27 -4.10 0.36 9.60
C ASN A 27 -4.59 1.83 9.68
N SER A 28 -5.90 2.06 9.55
CA SER A 28 -6.47 3.40 9.61
C SER A 28 -6.24 4.04 10.99
N VAL A 29 -5.91 5.33 11.02
CA VAL A 29 -5.85 6.12 12.27
C VAL A 29 -7.25 6.19 12.92
N ALA A 30 -8.32 6.24 12.13
CA ALA A 30 -9.69 6.27 12.63
C ALA A 30 -10.10 4.88 13.16
N SER A 31 -10.37 4.79 14.46
CA SER A 31 -10.81 3.55 15.12
C SER A 31 -12.11 2.99 14.52
N GLU A 32 -13.07 3.86 14.20
CA GLU A 32 -14.34 3.48 13.55
C GLU A 32 -14.09 2.73 12.24
N THR A 33 -13.13 3.17 11.43
CA THR A 33 -12.78 2.49 10.17
C THR A 33 -12.20 1.11 10.43
N ARG A 34 -11.30 0.97 11.42
CA ARG A 34 -10.70 -0.33 11.78
C ARG A 34 -11.78 -1.32 12.23
N VAL A 35 -12.66 -0.89 13.14
CA VAL A 35 -13.77 -1.71 13.65
C VAL A 35 -14.71 -2.11 12.51
N ALA A 36 -15.11 -1.19 11.63
CA ALA A 36 -15.98 -1.50 10.50
C ALA A 36 -15.37 -2.52 9.54
N VAL A 37 -14.06 -2.40 9.26
CA VAL A 37 -13.32 -3.35 8.42
C VAL A 37 -13.22 -4.71 9.11
N GLU A 38 -12.95 -4.76 10.41
CA GLU A 38 -12.92 -6.01 11.17
C GLU A 38 -14.28 -6.70 11.18
N MET A 39 -15.35 -5.95 11.46
CA MET A 39 -16.72 -6.50 11.47
C MET A 39 -17.14 -7.07 10.11
N PHE A 40 -16.81 -6.37 9.01
CA PHE A 40 -17.06 -6.89 7.67
C PHE A 40 -16.24 -8.16 7.39
N GLY A 41 -15.02 -8.20 7.92
CA GLY A 41 -14.07 -9.30 7.77
C GLY A 41 -14.49 -10.60 8.47
N ARG A 42 -15.42 -10.56 9.44
CA ARG A 42 -15.90 -11.76 10.18
C ARG A 42 -16.66 -12.74 9.28
N ASP A 43 -17.33 -12.24 8.21
CA ASP A 43 -18.07 -13.09 7.26
C ASP A 43 -18.03 -12.49 5.86
N VAL A 44 -16.84 -12.48 5.27
CA VAL A 44 -16.57 -11.82 3.97
C VAL A 44 -17.44 -12.41 2.86
N GLU A 45 -17.51 -13.72 2.74
CA GLU A 45 -18.21 -14.37 1.63
C GLU A 45 -19.71 -14.08 1.65
N ARG A 46 -20.34 -14.14 2.82
CA ARG A 46 -21.74 -13.80 2.99
C ARG A 46 -22.00 -12.33 2.69
N ASN A 47 -21.13 -11.43 3.16
CA ASN A 47 -21.27 -10.00 2.95
C ASN A 47 -21.08 -9.63 1.47
N ILE A 48 -20.07 -10.19 0.78
CA ILE A 48 -19.87 -10.03 -0.66
C ILE A 48 -21.07 -10.59 -1.45
N HIS A 49 -21.56 -11.77 -1.07
CA HIS A 49 -22.74 -12.34 -1.72
C HIS A 49 -23.98 -11.45 -1.59
N LYS A 50 -24.22 -10.87 -0.41
CA LYS A 50 -25.32 -9.91 -0.19
C LYS A 50 -25.19 -8.68 -1.09
N ILE A 51 -23.99 -8.08 -1.17
CA ILE A 51 -23.72 -6.92 -2.05
C ILE A 51 -24.00 -7.31 -3.50
N GLN A 52 -23.44 -8.41 -3.99
CA GLN A 52 -23.64 -8.90 -5.35
C GLN A 52 -25.12 -9.10 -5.68
N LYS A 53 -25.86 -9.78 -4.78
CA LYS A 53 -27.30 -10.06 -4.97
C LYS A 53 -28.10 -8.77 -5.08
N ARG A 54 -27.87 -7.80 -4.19
CA ARG A 54 -28.58 -6.50 -4.21
C ARG A 54 -28.25 -5.69 -5.47
N ILE A 55 -26.98 -5.64 -5.90
CA ILE A 55 -26.59 -4.92 -7.13
C ILE A 55 -27.26 -5.56 -8.36
N ARG A 56 -27.21 -6.89 -8.49
CA ARG A 56 -27.81 -7.59 -9.64
C ARG A 56 -29.33 -7.50 -9.69
N ALA A 57 -29.97 -7.41 -8.53
CA ALA A 57 -31.41 -7.19 -8.40
C ALA A 57 -31.82 -5.72 -8.60
N GLY A 58 -30.88 -4.78 -8.73
CA GLY A 58 -31.18 -3.34 -8.81
C GLY A 58 -31.67 -2.71 -7.49
N THR A 59 -31.45 -3.41 -6.36
CA THR A 59 -31.89 -2.98 -5.02
C THR A 59 -30.74 -2.53 -4.12
N PHE A 60 -29.57 -2.34 -4.69
CA PHE A 60 -28.42 -1.84 -3.93
C PHE A 60 -28.53 -0.31 -3.80
N GLU A 61 -28.59 0.14 -2.57
CA GLU A 61 -28.53 1.55 -2.21
C GLU A 61 -27.22 1.82 -1.49
N PHE A 62 -26.60 2.95 -1.82
CA PHE A 62 -25.39 3.41 -1.13
C PHE A 62 -25.78 3.97 0.24
N ASP A 63 -25.09 3.53 1.28
CA ASP A 63 -25.29 4.08 2.62
C ASP A 63 -24.94 5.56 2.65
N PRO A 64 -25.66 6.37 3.44
CA PRO A 64 -25.24 7.74 3.74
C PRO A 64 -23.82 7.77 4.31
N GLN A 65 -23.01 8.75 3.85
CA GLN A 65 -21.62 8.86 4.21
C GLN A 65 -21.42 9.84 5.37
N LYS A 66 -20.34 9.69 6.12
CA LYS A 66 -20.00 10.61 7.22
C LYS A 66 -19.06 11.71 6.71
N GLY A 67 -19.47 12.98 6.86
CA GLY A 67 -18.62 14.13 6.62
C GLY A 67 -17.66 14.36 7.79
N VAL A 68 -16.36 14.49 7.51
CA VAL A 68 -15.31 14.77 8.51
C VAL A 68 -14.48 15.98 8.09
N LEU A 69 -14.31 16.93 8.99
CA LEU A 69 -13.50 18.11 8.75
C LEU A 69 -12.04 17.83 9.11
N LYS A 70 -11.14 18.06 8.16
CA LYS A 70 -9.70 17.99 8.38
C LYS A 70 -9.08 19.38 8.25
N LYS A 71 -8.43 19.85 9.30
CA LYS A 71 -7.71 21.13 9.30
C LYS A 71 -6.58 21.13 8.26
N LYS A 72 -6.47 22.21 7.49
CA LYS A 72 -5.36 22.47 6.57
C LYS A 72 -4.19 23.11 7.33
N ALA A 73 -2.95 22.86 6.89
CA ALA A 73 -1.75 23.43 7.51
C ALA A 73 -1.73 24.99 7.45
N ASN A 74 -2.40 25.58 6.45
CA ASN A 74 -2.43 27.04 6.22
C ASN A 74 -3.73 27.69 6.76
N GLY A 75 -4.41 27.04 7.70
CA GLY A 75 -5.73 27.46 8.18
C GLY A 75 -6.88 26.94 7.32
N GLY A 76 -8.09 27.05 7.83
CA GLY A 76 -9.29 26.51 7.19
C GLY A 76 -9.43 25.00 7.33
N SER A 77 -10.50 24.46 6.75
CA SER A 77 -10.83 23.03 6.80
C SER A 77 -11.02 22.47 5.40
N ARG A 78 -10.96 21.13 5.29
CA ARG A 78 -11.26 20.35 4.10
C ARG A 78 -12.29 19.29 4.49
N GLY A 79 -13.36 19.15 3.70
CA GLY A 79 -14.35 18.11 3.88
C GLY A 79 -13.85 16.77 3.33
N ILE A 80 -13.77 15.77 4.19
CA ILE A 80 -13.46 14.39 3.79
C ILE A 80 -14.73 13.55 3.94
N VAL A 81 -15.09 12.85 2.89
CA VAL A 81 -16.26 11.96 2.87
C VAL A 81 -15.83 10.55 3.24
N MET A 82 -16.36 10.04 4.34
CA MET A 82 -16.09 8.67 4.80
C MET A 82 -17.26 7.76 4.43
N ALA A 83 -17.06 6.96 3.41
CA ALA A 83 -18.03 5.97 2.97
C ALA A 83 -17.98 4.68 3.80
N SER A 84 -19.09 3.96 3.91
CA SER A 84 -19.17 2.63 4.54
C SER A 84 -18.29 1.61 3.81
N VAL A 85 -18.00 0.50 4.47
CA VAL A 85 -17.17 -0.57 3.87
C VAL A 85 -17.82 -1.11 2.59
N GLN A 86 -19.16 -1.32 2.58
CA GLN A 86 -19.85 -1.82 1.40
C GLN A 86 -19.81 -0.83 0.24
N ASN A 87 -20.01 0.48 0.49
CA ASN A 87 -19.89 1.52 -0.54
C ASN A 87 -18.49 1.51 -1.16
N ARG A 88 -17.46 1.52 -0.31
CA ARG A 88 -16.06 1.51 -0.75
C ARG A 88 -15.71 0.27 -1.59
N ILE A 89 -16.28 -0.89 -1.27
CA ILE A 89 -16.10 -2.11 -2.07
C ILE A 89 -16.68 -1.94 -3.47
N VAL A 90 -17.91 -1.40 -3.56
CA VAL A 90 -18.56 -1.17 -4.86
C VAL A 90 -17.82 -0.11 -5.65
N GLU A 91 -17.50 1.05 -5.06
CA GLU A 91 -16.69 2.10 -5.70
C GLU A 91 -15.37 1.55 -6.24
N ARG A 92 -14.68 0.72 -5.44
CA ARG A 92 -13.41 0.14 -5.83
C ARG A 92 -13.56 -0.90 -6.96
N ALA A 93 -14.55 -1.77 -6.90
CA ALA A 93 -14.82 -2.76 -7.94
C ALA A 93 -15.18 -2.08 -9.28
N TRP A 94 -15.98 -1.00 -9.25
CA TRP A 94 -16.30 -0.18 -10.42
C TRP A 94 -15.07 0.49 -11.02
N LEU A 95 -14.24 1.09 -10.17
CA LEU A 95 -12.97 1.68 -10.62
C LEU A 95 -12.05 0.64 -11.28
N ASP A 96 -11.84 -0.51 -10.63
CA ASP A 96 -10.96 -1.57 -11.16
C ASP A 96 -11.50 -2.12 -12.49
N CYS A 97 -12.82 -2.27 -12.61
CA CYS A 97 -13.48 -2.69 -13.84
C CYS A 97 -13.29 -1.65 -14.97
N LEU A 98 -13.50 -0.36 -14.69
CA LEU A 98 -13.28 0.72 -15.65
C LEU A 98 -11.83 0.76 -16.15
N GLN A 99 -10.87 0.69 -15.25
CA GLN A 99 -9.44 0.73 -15.58
C GLN A 99 -9.00 -0.49 -16.41
N SER A 100 -9.58 -1.65 -16.15
CA SER A 100 -9.20 -2.89 -16.83
C SER A 100 -9.92 -3.13 -18.15
N HIS A 101 -11.19 -2.69 -18.27
CA HIS A 101 -12.06 -3.12 -19.37
C HIS A 101 -12.61 -2.00 -20.24
N SER A 102 -12.66 -0.74 -19.77
CA SER A 102 -13.12 0.38 -20.59
C SER A 102 -12.00 0.89 -21.49
N ALA A 103 -12.18 0.87 -22.81
CA ALA A 103 -11.23 1.42 -23.77
C ALA A 103 -11.08 2.94 -23.58
N PHE A 104 -12.19 3.64 -23.34
CA PHE A 104 -12.20 5.06 -23.05
C PHE A 104 -11.37 5.39 -21.80
N VAL A 105 -11.61 4.71 -20.66
CA VAL A 105 -10.86 4.96 -19.43
C VAL A 105 -9.38 4.63 -19.61
N ARG A 106 -9.05 3.55 -20.32
CA ARG A 106 -7.65 3.25 -20.66
C ARG A 106 -6.99 4.37 -21.48
N SER A 107 -7.70 4.98 -22.43
CA SER A 107 -7.16 6.12 -23.19
C SER A 107 -6.89 7.35 -22.30
N VAL A 108 -7.68 7.54 -21.24
CA VAL A 108 -7.48 8.61 -20.25
C VAL A 108 -6.26 8.33 -19.36
N ILE A 109 -6.18 7.14 -18.77
CA ILE A 109 -5.08 6.80 -17.85
C ILE A 109 -3.75 6.58 -18.57
N ASN A 110 -3.77 6.35 -19.87
CA ASN A 110 -2.56 6.21 -20.69
C ASN A 110 -1.94 7.54 -21.13
N GLN A 111 -2.53 8.69 -20.76
CA GLN A 111 -1.89 9.99 -21.01
C GLN A 111 -0.51 10.02 -20.34
N PRO A 112 0.60 10.19 -21.10
CA PRO A 112 1.95 9.93 -20.57
C PRO A 112 2.35 10.90 -19.46
N THR A 113 1.87 12.12 -19.48
CA THR A 113 2.26 13.22 -18.59
C THR A 113 1.31 13.46 -17.41
N SER A 114 0.16 12.75 -17.37
CA SER A 114 -0.71 12.68 -16.20
C SER A 114 -0.25 11.54 -15.29
N VAL A 115 0.25 11.85 -14.10
CA VAL A 115 0.86 10.86 -13.21
C VAL A 115 0.07 10.64 -11.91
N GLY A 116 -0.76 11.58 -11.52
CA GLY A 116 -1.56 11.49 -10.30
C GLY A 116 -2.86 10.69 -10.48
N GLY A 117 -3.17 9.77 -9.56
CA GLY A 117 -4.40 8.97 -9.60
C GLY A 117 -4.46 7.96 -10.76
N VAL A 118 -3.34 7.62 -11.35
CA VAL A 118 -3.19 6.67 -12.46
C VAL A 118 -2.54 5.39 -11.93
N PRO A 119 -3.07 4.19 -12.28
CA PRO A 119 -2.46 2.93 -11.87
C PRO A 119 -0.99 2.83 -12.27
N ASN A 120 -0.16 2.28 -11.38
CA ASN A 120 1.27 2.06 -11.59
C ASN A 120 2.10 3.33 -11.88
N ARG A 121 1.53 4.52 -11.63
CA ARG A 121 2.24 5.79 -11.69
C ARG A 121 2.29 6.46 -10.32
N SER A 122 3.36 7.18 -10.07
CA SER A 122 3.62 7.83 -8.79
C SER A 122 4.61 8.99 -8.97
N VAL A 123 4.99 9.64 -7.88
CA VAL A 123 5.93 10.76 -7.88
C VAL A 123 7.19 10.51 -8.72
N PRO A 124 7.89 9.35 -8.64
CA PRO A 124 9.06 9.06 -9.48
C PRO A 124 8.83 9.19 -10.99
N HIS A 125 7.63 8.86 -11.47
CA HIS A 125 7.30 9.04 -12.90
C HIS A 125 7.24 10.52 -13.28
N GLY A 126 6.67 11.36 -12.42
CA GLY A 126 6.67 12.82 -12.60
C GLY A 126 8.08 13.39 -12.59
N LEU A 127 8.92 12.96 -11.65
CA LEU A 127 10.33 13.36 -11.57
C LEU A 127 11.11 12.96 -12.81
N LYS A 128 10.88 11.74 -13.33
CA LYS A 128 11.50 11.28 -14.58
C LYS A 128 11.12 12.17 -15.76
N LEU A 129 9.83 12.48 -15.93
CA LEU A 129 9.35 13.36 -17.01
C LEU A 129 9.97 14.77 -16.93
N ILE A 130 10.13 15.31 -15.72
CA ILE A 130 10.76 16.61 -15.50
C ILE A 130 12.25 16.53 -15.82
N ARG A 131 12.96 15.50 -15.40
CA ARG A 131 14.36 15.29 -15.75
C ARG A 131 14.53 15.20 -17.27
N ASP A 132 13.75 14.35 -17.91
CA ASP A 132 13.79 14.19 -19.38
C ASP A 132 13.50 15.53 -20.10
N ALA A 133 12.62 16.38 -19.53
CA ALA A 133 12.37 17.72 -20.07
C ALA A 133 13.59 18.64 -19.90
N PHE A 134 14.28 18.62 -18.77
CA PHE A 134 15.51 19.37 -18.55
C PHE A 134 16.62 18.92 -19.51
N ASP A 135 16.80 17.61 -19.66
CA ASP A 135 17.80 17.01 -20.55
C ASP A 135 17.52 17.38 -22.03
N ASN A 136 16.24 17.62 -22.39
CA ASN A 136 15.82 18.13 -23.70
C ASN A 136 15.81 19.67 -23.78
N GLY A 137 16.53 20.38 -22.92
CA GLY A 137 16.73 21.82 -23.00
C GLY A 137 15.57 22.70 -22.54
N LYS A 138 14.57 22.17 -21.83
CA LYS A 138 13.47 22.96 -21.28
C LYS A 138 13.98 23.79 -20.08
N ALA A 139 14.33 25.04 -20.32
CA ALA A 139 15.04 25.92 -19.38
C ALA A 139 14.12 26.82 -18.53
N PHE A 140 12.82 26.89 -18.85
CA PHE A 140 11.85 27.74 -18.18
C PHE A 140 10.67 26.89 -17.67
N TYR A 141 10.08 27.33 -16.55
CA TYR A 141 8.92 26.67 -15.97
C TYR A 141 7.82 27.66 -15.60
N ALA A 142 6.58 27.17 -15.58
CA ALA A 142 5.46 27.75 -14.83
C ALA A 142 4.73 26.60 -14.13
N ARG A 143 4.50 26.73 -12.83
CA ARG A 143 3.76 25.75 -12.03
C ARG A 143 2.56 26.38 -11.35
N SER A 144 1.52 25.60 -11.15
CA SER A 144 0.34 26.03 -10.41
C SER A 144 -0.44 24.82 -9.90
N ASP A 145 -1.34 25.04 -8.94
CA ASP A 145 -2.41 24.11 -8.59
C ASP A 145 -3.78 24.63 -9.04
N ILE A 146 -4.69 23.71 -9.34
CA ILE A 146 -6.07 24.04 -9.70
C ILE A 146 -6.86 24.30 -8.42
N SER A 147 -7.45 25.48 -8.32
CA SER A 147 -8.15 25.93 -7.11
C SER A 147 -9.43 25.10 -6.87
N GLY A 148 -9.55 24.53 -5.66
CA GLY A 148 -10.76 23.78 -5.27
C GLY A 148 -11.11 22.64 -6.23
N PHE A 149 -10.11 21.97 -6.81
CA PHE A 149 -10.28 21.03 -7.92
C PHE A 149 -11.40 20.01 -7.70
N PHE A 150 -11.34 19.21 -6.64
CA PHE A 150 -12.35 18.17 -6.40
C PHE A 150 -13.74 18.74 -6.12
N ASP A 151 -13.80 19.93 -5.56
CA ASP A 151 -15.06 20.62 -5.24
C ASP A 151 -15.68 21.27 -6.49
N GLY A 152 -14.83 21.58 -7.50
CA GLY A 152 -15.22 22.23 -8.76
C GLY A 152 -15.51 21.26 -9.91
N ILE A 153 -15.27 19.96 -9.80
CA ILE A 153 -15.51 19.00 -10.91
C ILE A 153 -17.00 18.94 -11.24
N PRO A 154 -17.43 19.26 -12.47
CA PRO A 154 -18.82 19.12 -12.92
C PRO A 154 -19.14 17.64 -13.11
N ARG A 155 -19.57 17.00 -12.02
CA ARG A 155 -19.75 15.53 -11.92
C ARG A 155 -20.64 14.97 -13.01
N ASP A 156 -21.79 15.61 -13.26
CA ASP A 156 -22.75 15.12 -14.23
C ASP A 156 -22.26 15.29 -15.67
N ALA A 157 -21.49 16.32 -15.97
CA ALA A 157 -20.83 16.45 -17.27
C ALA A 157 -19.81 15.33 -17.52
N VAL A 158 -19.04 14.94 -16.49
CA VAL A 158 -18.11 13.79 -16.59
C VAL A 158 -18.87 12.49 -16.77
N LEU A 159 -19.96 12.27 -16.01
CA LEU A 159 -20.84 11.11 -16.17
C LEU A 159 -21.48 11.04 -17.56
N ALA A 160 -21.97 12.17 -18.09
CA ALA A 160 -22.52 12.24 -19.46
C ALA A 160 -21.48 11.87 -20.51
N LYS A 161 -20.24 12.39 -20.37
CA LYS A 161 -19.13 12.02 -21.25
C LYS A 161 -18.82 10.51 -21.18
N MET A 162 -18.82 9.94 -19.99
CA MET A 162 -18.63 8.49 -19.80
C MET A 162 -19.78 7.69 -20.41
N GLN A 163 -21.01 8.13 -20.28
CA GLN A 163 -22.19 7.46 -20.82
C GLN A 163 -22.19 7.43 -22.34
N GLY A 164 -21.64 8.46 -23.02
CA GLY A 164 -21.44 8.47 -24.47
C GLY A 164 -20.41 7.44 -24.96
N GLU A 165 -19.51 7.00 -24.08
CA GLU A 165 -18.41 6.07 -24.41
C GLU A 165 -18.63 4.64 -23.85
N ILE A 166 -19.57 4.47 -22.92
CA ILE A 166 -19.85 3.22 -22.21
C ILE A 166 -21.32 2.84 -22.43
N ASP A 167 -21.54 1.91 -23.35
CA ASP A 167 -22.88 1.35 -23.60
C ASP A 167 -23.23 0.24 -22.60
N ASP A 168 -23.41 0.62 -21.33
CA ASP A 168 -23.87 -0.28 -20.26
C ASP A 168 -24.70 0.50 -19.22
N PRO A 169 -26.01 0.66 -19.46
CA PRO A 169 -26.90 1.48 -18.61
C PRO A 169 -26.92 1.03 -17.15
N LYS A 170 -26.89 -0.28 -16.88
CA LYS A 170 -26.86 -0.81 -15.50
C LYS A 170 -25.57 -0.45 -14.78
N PHE A 171 -24.43 -0.55 -15.48
CA PHE A 171 -23.15 -0.14 -14.94
C PHE A 171 -23.13 1.35 -14.61
N MET A 172 -23.63 2.19 -15.55
CA MET A 172 -23.68 3.65 -15.38
C MET A 172 -24.65 4.08 -14.28
N GLN A 173 -25.76 3.37 -14.08
CA GLN A 173 -26.69 3.64 -12.98
C GLN A 173 -26.00 3.47 -11.61
N VAL A 174 -25.28 2.37 -11.41
CA VAL A 174 -24.54 2.15 -10.15
C VAL A 174 -23.39 3.13 -10.01
N LEU A 175 -22.68 3.47 -11.10
CA LEU A 175 -21.61 4.49 -11.08
C LEU A 175 -22.14 5.86 -10.65
N ARG A 176 -23.31 6.28 -11.13
CA ARG A 176 -23.97 7.52 -10.72
C ARG A 176 -24.27 7.51 -9.21
N GLY A 177 -24.81 6.42 -8.67
CA GLY A 177 -25.02 6.24 -7.23
C GLY A 177 -23.71 6.26 -6.43
N ALA A 178 -22.64 5.63 -6.95
CA ALA A 178 -21.32 5.58 -6.32
C ALA A 178 -20.63 6.95 -6.21
N THR A 179 -21.00 7.90 -7.03
CA THR A 179 -20.45 9.26 -7.05
C THR A 179 -21.33 10.31 -6.37
N SER A 180 -22.56 9.94 -6.01
CA SER A 180 -23.46 10.80 -5.25
C SER A 180 -23.03 10.84 -3.77
N VAL A 181 -23.17 12.00 -3.14
CA VAL A 181 -22.84 12.21 -1.73
C VAL A 181 -24.08 12.56 -0.95
N VAL A 182 -24.45 11.70 0.00
CA VAL A 182 -25.51 11.95 0.97
C VAL A 182 -24.90 11.88 2.36
N LEU A 183 -24.88 12.99 3.09
CA LEU A 183 -24.23 13.06 4.39
C LEU A 183 -25.16 12.62 5.52
N SER A 184 -24.72 11.63 6.32
CA SER A 184 -25.46 11.14 7.50
C SER A 184 -25.45 12.13 8.67
N ASN A 185 -24.49 13.05 8.70
CA ASN A 185 -24.27 14.02 9.78
C ASN A 185 -24.38 15.48 9.32
N GLU A 186 -25.16 15.75 8.30
CA GLU A 186 -25.34 17.07 7.71
C GLU A 186 -25.75 18.12 8.73
N LYS A 187 -26.70 17.79 9.62
CA LYS A 187 -27.16 18.69 10.70
C LYS A 187 -26.03 19.09 11.67
N ILE A 188 -25.06 18.21 11.91
CA ILE A 188 -23.93 18.47 12.80
C ILE A 188 -22.90 19.37 12.13
N LEU A 189 -22.75 19.27 10.80
CA LEU A 189 -21.80 20.08 10.03
C LEU A 189 -22.23 21.54 9.90
N GLY A 190 -23.52 21.83 9.95
CA GLY A 190 -24.03 23.21 9.85
C GLY A 190 -23.50 23.92 8.59
N GLU A 191 -22.90 25.10 8.77
CA GLU A 191 -22.32 25.89 7.67
C GLU A 191 -21.15 25.18 6.95
N ASP A 192 -20.44 24.30 7.63
CA ASP A 192 -19.32 23.55 7.03
C ASP A 192 -19.77 22.51 5.99
N ARG A 193 -21.08 22.27 5.85
CA ARG A 193 -21.65 21.45 4.76
C ARG A 193 -21.17 21.91 3.38
N ARG A 194 -20.97 23.19 3.19
CA ARG A 194 -20.44 23.78 1.93
C ARG A 194 -19.04 23.28 1.53
N LEU A 195 -18.31 22.64 2.44
CA LEU A 195 -17.00 22.04 2.17
C LEU A 195 -17.08 20.62 1.60
N PHE A 196 -18.28 20.13 1.37
CA PHE A 196 -18.55 18.80 0.81
C PHE A 196 -19.26 18.93 -0.54
N PRO A 197 -19.13 17.94 -1.44
CA PRO A 197 -19.87 17.92 -2.70
C PRO A 197 -21.36 18.09 -2.46
N VAL A 198 -21.97 18.97 -3.22
CA VAL A 198 -23.41 19.24 -3.19
C VAL A 198 -23.97 19.12 -4.61
N ASP A 199 -25.18 18.64 -4.69
CA ASP A 199 -25.92 18.49 -5.95
C ASP A 199 -25.09 17.81 -7.07
N GLU A 200 -24.93 18.45 -8.21
CA GLU A 200 -24.26 17.95 -9.42
C GLU A 200 -22.76 18.30 -9.48
N GLN A 201 -22.29 19.14 -8.55
CA GLN A 201 -20.92 19.66 -8.54
C GLN A 201 -20.07 19.01 -7.45
N GLY A 202 -18.81 18.79 -7.78
CA GLY A 202 -17.84 18.20 -6.90
C GLY A 202 -17.88 16.67 -6.83
N VAL A 203 -16.76 16.11 -6.39
CA VAL A 203 -16.59 14.68 -6.12
C VAL A 203 -16.04 14.46 -4.73
N ALA A 204 -16.42 13.35 -4.10
CA ALA A 204 -16.07 13.04 -2.72
C ALA A 204 -14.56 12.95 -2.50
N GLN A 205 -13.99 13.83 -1.66
CA GLN A 205 -12.61 13.68 -1.20
C GLN A 205 -12.53 12.48 -0.24
N GLY A 206 -12.02 11.36 -0.76
CA GLY A 206 -11.96 10.06 -0.07
C GLY A 206 -12.48 8.90 -0.91
N SER A 207 -13.26 9.15 -1.97
CA SER A 207 -13.64 8.10 -2.92
C SER A 207 -12.49 7.72 -3.86
N PRO A 208 -12.29 6.42 -4.14
CA PRO A 208 -11.30 5.98 -5.13
C PRO A 208 -11.64 6.41 -6.57
N LEU A 209 -12.89 6.78 -6.86
CA LEU A 209 -13.35 7.24 -8.17
C LEU A 209 -12.94 8.70 -8.46
N SER A 210 -12.79 9.53 -7.44
CA SER A 210 -12.57 10.97 -7.61
C SER A 210 -11.36 11.35 -8.46
N PRO A 211 -10.17 10.71 -8.30
CA PRO A 211 -9.03 10.97 -9.18
C PRO A 211 -9.30 10.61 -10.64
N LEU A 212 -10.08 9.56 -10.90
CA LEU A 212 -10.45 9.18 -12.27
C LEU A 212 -11.35 10.25 -12.91
N PHE A 213 -12.34 10.78 -12.18
CA PHE A 213 -13.19 11.85 -12.67
C PHE A 213 -12.39 13.10 -13.04
N GLY A 214 -11.42 13.47 -12.18
CA GLY A 214 -10.49 14.56 -12.48
C GLY A 214 -9.66 14.30 -13.74
N ASN A 215 -9.15 13.09 -13.92
CA ASN A 215 -8.37 12.72 -15.10
C ASN A 215 -9.20 12.68 -16.39
N ILE A 216 -10.48 12.27 -16.31
CA ILE A 216 -11.41 12.31 -17.45
C ILE A 216 -11.71 13.77 -17.85
N LEU A 217 -11.96 14.64 -16.88
CA LEU A 217 -12.20 16.06 -17.12
C LEU A 217 -10.99 16.73 -17.78
N LEU A 218 -9.80 16.49 -17.23
CA LEU A 218 -8.56 17.15 -17.66
C LEU A 218 -7.83 16.44 -18.81
N ARG A 219 -8.43 15.43 -19.44
CA ARG A 219 -7.81 14.73 -20.57
C ARG A 219 -7.42 15.68 -21.71
N GLU A 220 -8.32 16.57 -22.08
CA GLU A 220 -8.07 17.55 -23.16
C GLU A 220 -7.01 18.58 -22.73
N PHE A 221 -7.01 19.00 -21.47
CA PHE A 221 -5.98 19.84 -20.89
C PHE A 221 -4.59 19.20 -21.04
N ASP A 222 -4.46 17.91 -20.69
CA ASP A 222 -3.19 17.18 -20.81
C ASP A 222 -2.74 17.05 -22.26
N ILE A 223 -3.66 16.84 -23.22
CA ILE A 223 -3.34 16.70 -24.64
C ILE A 223 -2.89 18.04 -25.23
N GLN A 224 -3.64 19.12 -24.95
CA GLN A 224 -3.38 20.42 -25.53
C GLN A 224 -2.09 21.10 -25.03
N LEU A 225 -1.67 20.77 -23.82
CA LEU A 225 -0.49 21.37 -23.18
C LEU A 225 0.80 20.54 -23.33
N ASN A 226 0.75 19.47 -24.13
CA ASN A 226 1.92 18.67 -24.42
C ASN A 226 2.19 18.65 -25.91
N ASP A 227 3.29 19.32 -26.32
CA ASP A 227 3.78 19.36 -27.69
C ASP A 227 5.33 19.32 -27.69
N ARG A 228 5.94 19.52 -28.86
CA ARG A 228 7.41 19.56 -28.98
C ARG A 228 8.06 20.69 -28.16
N LYS A 229 7.33 21.81 -27.96
CA LYS A 229 7.84 23.01 -27.28
C LYS A 229 7.58 22.99 -25.78
N ILE A 230 6.49 22.38 -25.36
CA ILE A 230 6.02 22.36 -23.97
C ILE A 230 5.85 20.94 -23.48
N THR A 231 6.32 20.69 -22.26
CA THR A 231 6.01 19.49 -21.48
C THR A 231 5.19 19.90 -20.26
N CYS A 232 3.96 19.41 -20.16
CA CYS A 232 3.09 19.62 -19.02
C CYS A 232 3.07 18.33 -18.17
N VAL A 233 3.65 18.35 -16.98
CA VAL A 233 3.56 17.23 -16.03
C VAL A 233 2.51 17.55 -15.00
N ARG A 234 1.47 16.70 -14.87
CA ARG A 234 0.35 16.90 -13.95
C ARG A 234 0.23 15.78 -12.92
N PHE A 235 0.03 16.16 -11.67
CA PHE A 235 -0.26 15.26 -10.57
C PHE A 235 -1.57 15.67 -9.90
N ILE A 236 -2.69 15.13 -10.39
CA ILE A 236 -4.08 15.47 -9.99
C ILE A 236 -4.37 16.95 -10.32
N ASP A 237 -4.30 17.82 -9.33
CA ASP A 237 -4.53 19.28 -9.42
C ASP A 237 -3.26 20.09 -9.57
N ASP A 238 -2.12 19.58 -9.15
CA ASP A 238 -0.81 20.20 -9.32
C ASP A 238 -0.27 19.97 -10.74
N PHE A 239 0.20 21.02 -11.42
CA PHE A 239 0.86 20.89 -12.72
C PHE A 239 2.05 21.81 -12.88
N VAL A 240 3.00 21.40 -13.74
CA VAL A 240 4.15 22.19 -14.16
C VAL A 240 4.29 22.14 -15.67
N LEU A 241 4.44 23.31 -16.27
CA LEU A 241 4.77 23.52 -17.68
C LEU A 241 6.26 23.78 -17.79
N LEU A 242 6.93 23.06 -18.68
CA LEU A 242 8.36 23.22 -18.96
C LEU A 242 8.54 23.55 -20.45
N GLY A 243 9.36 24.56 -20.75
CA GLY A 243 9.60 25.01 -22.12
C GLY A 243 10.99 25.60 -22.31
N GLU A 244 11.40 25.73 -23.57
CA GLU A 244 12.72 26.25 -23.94
C GLU A 244 12.85 27.78 -23.73
N THR A 245 11.74 28.52 -23.85
CA THR A 245 11.71 29.96 -23.69
C THR A 245 10.61 30.40 -22.73
N GLU A 246 10.82 31.55 -22.10
CA GLU A 246 9.85 32.15 -21.18
C GLU A 246 8.53 32.48 -21.91
N GLY A 247 8.59 33.00 -23.14
CA GLY A 247 7.41 33.30 -23.94
C GLY A 247 6.58 32.06 -24.27
N ALA A 248 7.23 30.91 -24.55
CA ALA A 248 6.54 29.67 -24.83
C ALA A 248 5.78 29.16 -23.56
N VAL A 249 6.42 29.21 -22.40
CA VAL A 249 5.81 28.82 -21.14
C VAL A 249 4.67 29.74 -20.72
N THR A 250 4.86 31.06 -20.89
CA THR A 250 3.81 32.07 -20.63
C THR A 250 2.58 31.84 -21.50
N LYS A 251 2.79 31.61 -22.80
CA LYS A 251 1.70 31.33 -23.76
C LYS A 251 0.97 30.02 -23.36
N ALA A 252 1.73 28.97 -23.03
CA ALA A 252 1.15 27.69 -22.62
C ALA A 252 0.34 27.85 -21.33
N PHE A 253 0.83 28.64 -20.37
CA PHE A 253 0.11 28.91 -19.14
C PHE A 253 -1.22 29.66 -19.38
N ARG A 254 -1.23 30.66 -20.24
CA ARG A 254 -2.47 31.35 -20.63
C ARG A 254 -3.46 30.42 -21.35
N ASN A 255 -2.97 29.46 -22.13
CA ASN A 255 -3.81 28.41 -22.71
C ASN A 255 -4.38 27.50 -21.61
N ALA A 256 -3.55 27.09 -20.64
CA ALA A 256 -3.99 26.31 -19.48
C ALA A 256 -5.13 27.01 -18.73
N GLN A 257 -4.99 28.30 -18.43
CA GLN A 257 -6.04 29.08 -17.77
C GLN A 257 -7.35 29.09 -18.57
N ARG A 258 -7.30 29.32 -19.87
CA ARG A 258 -8.49 29.32 -20.75
C ARG A 258 -9.16 27.94 -20.80
N THR A 259 -8.37 26.88 -20.92
CA THR A 259 -8.91 25.51 -20.92
C THR A 259 -9.59 25.18 -19.60
N LEU A 260 -9.00 25.56 -18.45
CA LEU A 260 -9.62 25.37 -17.14
C LEU A 260 -10.91 26.20 -17.00
N GLN A 261 -10.94 27.44 -17.46
CA GLN A 261 -12.14 28.29 -17.44
C GLN A 261 -13.29 27.66 -18.22
N ASN A 262 -13.02 26.99 -19.36
CA ASN A 262 -14.04 26.26 -20.11
C ASN A 262 -14.67 25.09 -19.32
N PHE A 263 -13.97 24.59 -18.30
CA PHE A 263 -14.47 23.56 -17.38
C PHE A 263 -15.08 24.15 -16.10
N GLY A 264 -15.16 25.49 -15.99
CA GLY A 264 -15.60 26.16 -14.77
C GLY A 264 -14.55 26.13 -13.64
N LEU A 265 -13.28 25.82 -13.98
CA LEU A 265 -12.18 25.74 -13.04
C LEU A 265 -11.24 26.94 -13.16
N SER A 266 -10.46 27.18 -12.12
CA SER A 266 -9.41 28.19 -12.12
C SER A 266 -8.12 27.65 -11.51
N CYS A 267 -6.98 28.27 -11.82
CA CYS A 267 -5.71 27.97 -11.19
C CYS A 267 -5.05 29.25 -10.67
N HIS A 268 -4.10 29.10 -9.75
CA HIS A 268 -3.34 30.22 -9.23
C HIS A 268 -2.43 30.81 -10.32
N ASP A 269 -2.48 32.13 -10.52
CA ASP A 269 -1.70 32.80 -11.58
C ASP A 269 -0.28 33.14 -11.08
N PRO A 270 0.80 32.48 -11.57
CA PRO A 270 2.17 32.76 -11.14
C PRO A 270 2.68 34.15 -11.57
N PHE A 271 1.99 34.82 -12.50
CA PHE A 271 2.32 36.17 -12.99
C PHE A 271 1.62 37.26 -12.16
N SER A 272 0.67 36.89 -11.28
CA SER A 272 -0.02 37.85 -10.41
C SER A 272 0.82 38.16 -9.15
N PRO A 273 1.03 39.44 -8.83
CA PRO A 273 1.73 39.84 -7.59
C PRO A 273 1.07 39.32 -6.31
N SER A 274 -0.23 39.07 -6.34
CA SER A 274 -1.01 38.56 -5.21
C SER A 274 -0.94 37.04 -5.05
N SER A 275 -0.30 36.34 -5.98
CA SER A 275 -0.23 34.89 -5.95
C SER A 275 0.79 34.40 -4.92
N SER A 276 0.37 33.51 -4.03
CA SER A 276 1.29 32.87 -3.07
C SER A 276 2.33 32.02 -3.83
N ARG A 277 3.60 32.24 -3.52
CA ARG A 277 4.73 31.45 -4.08
C ARG A 277 4.63 29.96 -3.74
N ASP A 278 3.90 29.61 -2.71
CA ASP A 278 3.63 28.19 -2.38
C ASP A 278 2.67 27.55 -3.38
N LYS A 279 1.76 28.34 -3.98
CA LYS A 279 0.67 27.88 -4.84
C LYS A 279 1.01 27.94 -6.33
N ALA A 280 1.74 28.97 -6.75
CA ALA A 280 2.16 29.15 -8.13
C ALA A 280 3.57 29.69 -8.21
N GLY A 281 4.24 29.48 -9.34
CA GLY A 281 5.59 30.01 -9.56
C GLY A 281 6.00 29.93 -11.02
N VAL A 282 6.80 30.89 -11.45
CA VAL A 282 7.38 30.98 -12.82
C VAL A 282 8.84 31.40 -12.70
N GLY A 283 9.68 30.91 -13.62
CA GLY A 283 11.09 31.28 -13.65
C GLY A 283 11.94 30.36 -14.51
N ARG A 284 13.25 30.47 -14.32
CA ARG A 284 14.22 29.61 -14.97
C ARG A 284 14.42 28.32 -14.16
N ALA A 285 14.48 27.19 -14.84
CA ALA A 285 14.67 25.88 -14.20
C ALA A 285 15.95 25.80 -13.36
N LYS A 286 17.03 26.51 -13.78
CA LYS A 286 18.31 26.57 -13.06
C LYS A 286 18.20 27.20 -11.66
N ASP A 287 17.24 28.10 -11.47
CA ASP A 287 17.02 28.78 -10.18
C ASP A 287 16.27 27.87 -9.19
N GLY A 288 15.65 26.81 -9.70
CA GLY A 288 14.92 25.80 -8.96
C GLY A 288 13.46 26.14 -8.69
N PHE A 289 12.67 25.09 -8.51
CA PHE A 289 11.28 25.19 -8.08
C PHE A 289 10.86 23.96 -7.28
N VAL A 290 9.81 24.12 -6.47
CA VAL A 290 9.28 23.02 -5.68
C VAL A 290 8.09 22.40 -6.41
N PHE A 291 8.15 21.07 -6.62
CA PHE A 291 7.04 20.29 -7.16
C PHE A 291 7.05 18.87 -6.59
N LEU A 292 5.89 18.31 -6.29
CA LEU A 292 5.72 16.97 -5.69
C LEU A 292 6.55 16.73 -4.42
N GLY A 293 6.81 17.77 -3.65
CA GLY A 293 7.60 17.69 -2.42
C GLY A 293 9.12 17.76 -2.62
N TYR A 294 9.58 17.85 -3.85
CA TYR A 294 11.00 18.03 -4.20
C TYR A 294 11.32 19.46 -4.58
N ASP A 295 12.53 19.90 -4.28
CA ASP A 295 13.19 21.06 -4.87
C ASP A 295 13.97 20.58 -6.10
N LEU A 296 13.61 21.07 -7.29
CA LEU A 296 14.02 20.55 -8.58
C LEU A 296 14.83 21.58 -9.33
N ARG A 297 16.01 21.17 -9.80
CA ARG A 297 16.89 21.92 -10.73
C ARG A 297 17.50 20.95 -11.73
N PRO A 298 17.94 21.40 -12.90
CA PRO A 298 18.75 20.57 -13.77
C PRO A 298 19.93 19.96 -13.01
N GLY A 299 20.03 18.63 -13.00
CA GLY A 299 21.08 17.88 -12.30
C GLY A 299 20.89 17.71 -10.78
N LEU A 300 19.92 18.38 -10.14
CA LEU A 300 19.71 18.30 -8.69
C LEU A 300 18.24 18.13 -8.34
N PHE A 301 17.90 17.00 -7.72
CA PHE A 301 16.58 16.68 -7.18
C PHE A 301 16.74 16.34 -5.69
N GLN A 302 16.17 17.15 -4.82
CA GLN A 302 16.30 16.97 -3.39
C GLN A 302 14.96 17.20 -2.68
N PRO A 303 14.76 16.64 -1.47
CA PRO A 303 13.56 16.96 -0.67
C PRO A 303 13.44 18.45 -0.45
N SER A 304 12.25 19.01 -0.65
CA SER A 304 12.00 20.42 -0.44
C SER A 304 12.26 20.83 1.03
N ARG A 305 12.56 22.09 1.25
CA ARG A 305 12.74 22.63 2.61
C ARG A 305 11.59 22.25 3.54
N ARG A 306 10.35 22.42 3.09
CA ARG A 306 9.14 22.05 3.85
C ARG A 306 9.06 20.56 4.16
N ALA A 307 9.49 19.69 3.24
CA ALA A 307 9.53 18.24 3.48
C ALA A 307 10.54 17.88 4.56
N ARG A 308 11.72 18.50 4.54
CA ARG A 308 12.77 18.32 5.55
C ARG A 308 12.34 18.81 6.95
N GLU A 309 11.75 20.02 7.00
CA GLU A 309 11.20 20.57 8.24
C GLU A 309 10.11 19.66 8.84
N LYS A 310 9.22 19.12 8.01
CA LYS A 310 8.20 18.16 8.47
C LYS A 310 8.80 16.88 9.04
N LEU A 311 9.88 16.36 8.46
CA LEU A 311 10.57 15.19 9.02
C LEU A 311 11.11 15.50 10.41
N LEU A 312 11.84 16.61 10.56
CA LEU A 312 12.43 17.02 11.84
C LEU A 312 11.36 17.28 12.92
N THR A 313 10.25 17.93 12.55
CA THR A 313 9.10 18.11 13.44
C THR A 313 8.54 16.74 13.88
N LYS A 314 8.43 15.79 12.95
CA LYS A 314 7.90 14.45 13.28
C LYS A 314 8.84 13.68 14.19
N VAL A 315 10.14 13.83 14.03
CA VAL A 315 11.16 13.29 14.95
C VAL A 315 10.99 13.89 16.36
N ASP A 316 10.83 15.22 16.46
CA ASP A 316 10.60 15.91 17.74
C ASP A 316 9.31 15.45 18.43
N GLU A 317 8.21 15.28 17.66
CA GLU A 317 6.95 14.74 18.17
C GLU A 317 7.13 13.32 18.75
N CYS A 318 7.83 12.44 18.03
CA CYS A 318 8.09 11.07 18.50
C CYS A 318 8.88 11.06 19.81
N ILE A 319 9.93 11.89 19.91
CA ILE A 319 10.75 12.03 21.11
C ILE A 319 9.92 12.62 22.27
N SER A 320 9.11 13.64 22.01
CA SER A 320 8.25 14.27 23.02
C SER A 320 7.25 13.30 23.61
N ILE A 321 6.57 12.51 22.77
CA ILE A 321 5.64 11.45 23.20
C ILE A 321 6.39 10.41 24.04
N GLY A 322 7.58 9.99 23.59
CA GLY A 322 8.42 9.05 24.34
C GLY A 322 8.82 9.59 25.71
N ARG A 323 9.25 10.85 25.80
CA ARG A 323 9.58 11.51 27.08
C ARG A 323 8.40 11.55 28.03
N SER A 324 7.25 12.01 27.55
CA SER A 324 6.02 12.11 28.36
C SER A 324 5.60 10.73 28.89
N SER A 325 5.64 9.71 28.04
CA SER A 325 5.30 8.34 28.42
C SER A 325 6.27 7.74 29.45
N ILE A 326 7.59 8.00 29.31
CA ILE A 326 8.61 7.53 30.27
C ILE A 326 8.41 8.19 31.64
N VAL A 327 8.16 9.50 31.69
CA VAL A 327 7.89 10.23 32.93
C VAL A 327 6.65 9.71 33.62
N GLU A 328 5.59 9.42 32.87
CA GLU A 328 4.35 8.89 33.42
C GLU A 328 4.52 7.47 33.99
N VAL A 329 5.21 6.58 33.25
CA VAL A 329 5.54 5.24 33.74
C VAL A 329 6.38 5.31 35.02
N LYS A 330 7.34 6.25 35.10
CA LYS A 330 8.16 6.46 36.31
C LYS A 330 7.31 6.89 37.52
N LYS A 331 6.30 7.73 37.30
CA LYS A 331 5.41 8.24 38.38
C LYS A 331 4.38 7.21 38.84
N THR A 332 3.77 6.49 37.92
CA THR A 332 2.59 5.65 38.22
C THR A 332 2.92 4.18 38.38
N SER A 333 4.13 3.76 38.01
CA SER A 333 4.51 2.34 37.86
C SER A 333 3.56 1.53 36.97
N ASN A 334 2.68 2.21 36.21
CA ASN A 334 1.71 1.58 35.34
C ASN A 334 2.37 1.16 34.02
N LEU A 335 2.40 -0.15 33.79
CA LEU A 335 3.07 -0.80 32.66
C LEU A 335 2.10 -1.17 31.53
N GLU A 336 1.05 -0.40 31.32
CA GLU A 336 0.15 -0.64 30.18
C GLU A 336 0.93 -0.95 28.91
N GLN A 337 0.58 -2.03 28.24
CA GLN A 337 1.34 -2.63 27.14
C GLN A 337 1.59 -1.68 25.97
N ASN A 338 0.80 -0.62 25.82
CA ASN A 338 0.83 0.32 24.68
C ASN A 338 1.61 1.62 24.96
N ARG A 339 2.24 1.78 26.13
CA ARG A 339 3.00 3.00 26.41
C ARG A 339 4.37 2.99 25.77
N GLN A 340 4.68 4.08 25.08
CA GLN A 340 5.96 4.30 24.41
C GLN A 340 7.07 4.51 25.44
N ARG A 341 8.05 3.63 25.50
CA ARG A 341 9.27 3.72 26.32
C ARG A 341 10.48 3.93 25.42
N TYR A 342 11.68 3.89 25.96
CA TYR A 342 12.89 4.23 25.21
C TYR A 342 13.06 3.38 23.93
N ALA A 343 13.03 2.06 24.03
CA ALA A 343 13.19 1.16 22.87
C ALA A 343 12.06 1.34 21.84
N GLN A 344 10.81 1.46 22.29
CA GLN A 344 9.67 1.67 21.39
C GLN A 344 9.76 3.04 20.70
N THR A 345 10.27 4.06 21.38
CA THR A 345 10.50 5.39 20.78
C THR A 345 11.53 5.32 19.67
N LEU A 346 12.68 4.63 19.90
CA LEU A 346 13.69 4.43 18.86
C LEU A 346 13.14 3.62 17.67
N THR A 347 12.37 2.57 17.93
CA THR A 347 11.70 1.78 16.87
C THR A 347 10.73 2.64 16.05
N LEU A 348 9.99 3.55 16.70
CA LEU A 348 9.09 4.45 15.99
C LEU A 348 9.85 5.48 15.14
N LEU A 349 10.94 6.02 15.69
CA LEU A 349 11.84 6.93 14.95
C LEU A 349 12.40 6.25 13.70
N ASP A 350 12.91 5.01 13.81
CA ASP A 350 13.40 4.25 12.66
C ASP A 350 12.31 4.07 11.58
N LYS A 351 11.08 3.73 11.98
CA LYS A 351 9.95 3.62 11.03
C LYS A 351 9.62 4.95 10.34
N VAL A 352 9.66 6.05 11.07
CA VAL A 352 9.40 7.40 10.52
C VAL A 352 10.48 7.79 9.52
N ILE A 353 11.76 7.57 9.87
CA ILE A 353 12.92 7.90 9.03
C ILE A 353 12.91 7.05 7.75
N ARG A 354 12.70 5.71 7.86
CA ARG A 354 12.61 4.82 6.70
C ARG A 354 11.46 5.19 5.77
N GLY A 355 10.25 5.37 6.32
CA GLY A 355 9.10 5.74 5.49
C GLY A 355 9.27 7.08 4.79
N TRP A 356 9.95 8.04 5.42
CA TRP A 356 10.30 9.31 4.77
C TRP A 356 11.42 9.10 3.73
N GLY A 357 12.46 8.34 4.07
CA GLY A 357 13.56 8.01 3.17
C GLY A 357 13.08 7.34 1.89
N ASP A 358 12.18 6.36 2.01
CA ASP A 358 11.57 5.67 0.85
C ASP A 358 10.79 6.64 -0.05
N ALA A 359 10.05 7.59 0.55
CA ALA A 359 9.30 8.61 -0.21
C ALA A 359 10.22 9.56 -0.99
N PHE A 360 11.46 9.78 -0.52
CA PHE A 360 12.44 10.67 -1.13
C PHE A 360 13.66 9.95 -1.72
N ALA A 361 13.57 8.63 -1.91
CA ALA A 361 14.66 7.79 -2.43
C ALA A 361 15.12 8.14 -3.86
N TYR A 362 14.32 8.89 -4.61
CA TYR A 362 14.64 9.35 -5.97
C TYR A 362 15.35 10.72 -6.01
N GLY A 363 15.67 11.27 -4.85
CA GLY A 363 16.56 12.43 -4.74
C GLY A 363 18.02 12.03 -5.02
N ASN A 364 18.80 12.97 -5.54
CA ASN A 364 20.22 12.75 -5.86
C ASN A 364 21.16 13.70 -5.10
N SER A 365 20.75 14.19 -3.92
CA SER A 365 21.57 15.05 -3.06
C SER A 365 22.02 14.31 -1.79
N PRO A 366 23.17 13.61 -1.81
CA PRO A 366 23.71 12.94 -0.61
C PRO A 366 24.03 13.95 0.51
N VAL A 367 24.49 15.13 0.15
CA VAL A 367 24.81 16.21 1.12
C VAL A 367 23.58 16.61 1.95
N THR A 368 22.43 16.71 1.30
CA THR A 368 21.17 17.03 2.00
C THR A 368 20.76 15.90 2.95
N MET A 369 20.92 14.65 2.55
CA MET A 369 20.58 13.49 3.39
C MET A 369 21.54 13.40 4.58
N GLU A 370 22.82 13.53 4.36
CA GLU A 370 23.83 13.55 5.43
C GLU A 370 23.62 14.70 6.44
N HIS A 371 23.24 15.87 5.95
CA HIS A 371 22.89 16.99 6.84
C HIS A 371 21.68 16.67 7.72
N LEU A 372 20.64 16.04 7.16
CA LEU A 372 19.47 15.61 7.93
C LEU A 372 19.84 14.52 8.94
N ASP A 373 20.67 13.56 8.57
CA ASP A 373 21.13 12.51 9.47
C ASP A 373 21.84 13.11 10.69
N ARG A 374 22.73 14.08 10.49
CA ARG A 374 23.41 14.78 11.60
C ARG A 374 22.41 15.52 12.51
N MET A 375 21.41 16.18 11.94
CA MET A 375 20.37 16.85 12.74
C MET A 375 19.53 15.86 13.54
N ILE A 376 19.21 14.72 12.96
CA ILE A 376 18.43 13.65 13.62
C ILE A 376 19.28 13.03 14.72
N ASP A 377 20.56 12.74 14.46
CA ASP A 377 21.49 12.17 15.43
C ASP A 377 21.63 13.07 16.67
N GLN A 378 21.80 14.37 16.49
CA GLN A 378 21.82 15.33 17.59
C GLN A 378 20.56 15.24 18.46
N LYS A 379 19.37 15.10 17.86
CA LYS A 379 18.10 14.96 18.59
C LYS A 379 18.03 13.64 19.35
N ILE A 380 18.51 12.55 18.75
CA ILE A 380 18.59 11.24 19.38
C ILE A 380 19.57 11.28 20.56
N ASP A 381 20.72 11.92 20.41
CA ASP A 381 21.70 12.08 21.48
C ASP A 381 21.16 12.89 22.67
N VAL A 382 20.47 13.99 22.42
CA VAL A 382 19.78 14.75 23.47
C VAL A 382 18.74 13.87 24.18
N PHE A 383 18.02 13.03 23.46
CA PHE A 383 17.06 12.10 24.06
C PHE A 383 17.75 11.00 24.86
N ARG A 384 18.86 10.45 24.37
CA ARG A 384 19.69 9.44 25.04
C ARG A 384 20.23 9.94 26.37
N HIS A 385 20.84 11.12 26.38
CA HIS A 385 21.38 11.75 27.58
C HIS A 385 20.27 12.11 28.59
N TRP A 386 19.13 12.59 28.10
CA TRP A 386 17.97 12.83 28.94
C TRP A 386 17.48 11.52 29.59
N PHE A 387 17.37 10.44 28.81
CA PHE A 387 16.94 9.14 29.31
C PHE A 387 17.92 8.57 30.34
N ALA A 388 19.22 8.66 30.10
CA ALA A 388 20.26 8.23 31.06
C ALA A 388 20.05 8.91 32.44
N ARG A 389 19.76 10.21 32.46
CA ARG A 389 19.43 10.93 33.71
C ARG A 389 18.14 10.42 34.38
N GLN A 390 17.13 10.03 33.59
CA GLN A 390 15.89 9.51 34.16
C GLN A 390 16.06 8.17 34.89
N ILE A 391 17.04 7.38 34.49
CA ILE A 391 17.28 6.05 35.04
C ILE A 391 18.45 5.99 36.04
N ALA A 392 19.19 7.11 36.25
CA ALA A 392 20.40 7.13 37.07
C ALA A 392 20.14 6.61 38.50
N ASP A 393 19.08 7.11 39.16
CA ASP A 393 18.72 6.78 40.53
C ASP A 393 17.77 5.56 40.65
N GLY A 394 17.42 4.92 39.53
CA GLY A 394 16.53 3.77 39.50
C GLY A 394 17.21 2.45 39.86
N ASP A 395 16.48 1.55 40.50
CA ASP A 395 16.89 0.15 40.63
C ASP A 395 16.94 -0.54 39.25
N TRP A 396 17.49 -1.76 39.21
CA TRP A 396 17.61 -2.51 37.97
C TRP A 396 16.26 -2.81 37.31
N LYS A 397 15.18 -3.00 38.09
CA LYS A 397 13.82 -3.24 37.59
C LYS A 397 13.26 -2.01 36.88
N THR A 398 13.39 -0.85 37.53
CA THR A 398 12.97 0.43 36.97
C THR A 398 13.75 0.76 35.70
N ARG A 399 15.09 0.59 35.69
CA ARG A 399 15.92 0.81 34.49
C ARG A 399 15.47 -0.06 33.33
N ARG A 400 15.23 -1.35 33.57
CA ARG A 400 14.79 -2.30 32.54
C ARG A 400 13.40 -1.94 32.00
N ARG A 401 12.45 -1.61 32.88
CA ARG A 401 11.08 -1.20 32.50
C ARG A 401 11.07 0.07 31.67
N LEU A 402 11.75 1.11 32.12
CA LEU A 402 11.85 2.37 31.39
C LEU A 402 12.60 2.23 30.06
N GLY A 403 13.57 1.31 29.99
CA GLY A 403 14.24 0.92 28.75
C GLY A 403 13.33 0.28 27.71
N GLY A 404 12.17 -0.19 28.13
CA GLY A 404 11.18 -0.80 27.22
C GLY A 404 11.21 -2.32 27.16
N VAL A 405 11.91 -2.97 28.12
CA VAL A 405 11.97 -4.44 28.25
C VAL A 405 11.18 -4.84 29.47
N CYS A 406 10.13 -5.68 29.30
CA CYS A 406 9.29 -6.12 30.41
C CYS A 406 10.04 -7.06 31.36
N LEU A 407 9.61 -7.10 32.63
CA LEU A 407 9.99 -8.14 33.57
C LEU A 407 8.99 -9.29 33.50
N LEU A 408 9.44 -10.50 33.76
CA LEU A 408 8.53 -11.65 33.87
C LEU A 408 7.49 -11.45 34.98
N THR A 409 7.88 -10.75 36.05
CA THR A 409 6.97 -10.42 37.18
C THR A 409 5.90 -9.38 36.81
N ASP A 410 6.05 -8.67 35.69
CA ASP A 410 5.04 -7.71 35.18
C ASP A 410 3.98 -8.42 34.31
N ILE A 411 4.23 -9.68 33.94
CA ILE A 411 3.28 -10.50 33.19
C ILE A 411 2.26 -11.05 34.19
N ARG A 412 1.01 -10.59 34.02
CA ARG A 412 -0.08 -11.07 34.87
C ARG A 412 -0.18 -12.60 34.78
N ALA A 413 -0.15 -13.24 35.93
CA ALA A 413 -0.46 -14.67 36.04
C ALA A 413 -1.86 -14.91 35.46
N LYS A 414 -1.98 -15.87 34.56
CA LYS A 414 -3.27 -16.32 34.04
C LYS A 414 -3.77 -17.46 34.89
N ASP A 415 -5.07 -17.49 35.18
CA ASP A 415 -5.70 -18.65 35.79
C ASP A 415 -5.66 -19.81 34.77
N LEU A 416 -5.36 -21.00 35.26
CA LEU A 416 -5.42 -22.22 34.45
C LEU A 416 -6.84 -22.47 33.90
N ASN A 417 -7.87 -21.96 34.58
CA ASN A 417 -9.25 -22.01 34.10
C ASN A 417 -9.51 -21.10 32.88
N ASP A 418 -8.70 -20.06 32.69
CA ASP A 418 -8.73 -19.18 31.53
C ASP A 418 -7.84 -19.69 30.38
N ALA A 419 -7.22 -20.85 30.52
CA ALA A 419 -6.39 -21.42 29.47
C ALA A 419 -7.25 -21.71 28.23
N PRO A 420 -6.83 -21.25 27.03
CA PRO A 420 -7.62 -21.42 25.82
C PRO A 420 -7.84 -22.88 25.39
N PHE A 421 -7.25 -23.83 26.14
CA PHE A 421 -7.35 -25.28 25.95
C PHE A 421 -8.08 -25.98 27.06
N SER A 422 -8.96 -25.32 27.84
CA SER A 422 -9.91 -26.03 28.66
C SER A 422 -10.86 -26.81 27.75
N VAL A 423 -10.48 -28.03 27.43
CA VAL A 423 -11.40 -29.02 26.84
C VAL A 423 -12.42 -29.33 27.92
N GLU A 424 -13.61 -28.73 27.87
CA GLU A 424 -14.72 -29.24 28.65
C GLU A 424 -14.89 -30.72 28.27
N PRO A 425 -14.79 -31.65 29.25
CA PRO A 425 -14.99 -33.06 28.96
C PRO A 425 -16.42 -33.22 28.42
N GLY A 426 -16.57 -33.48 27.11
CA GLY A 426 -17.86 -33.75 26.48
C GLY A 426 -18.33 -32.80 25.37
N LYS A 427 -17.76 -31.63 25.19
CA LYS A 427 -18.00 -30.86 23.93
C LYS A 427 -17.11 -31.43 22.83
N ARG A 428 -17.65 -32.37 22.06
CA ARG A 428 -17.09 -32.74 20.77
C ARG A 428 -16.98 -31.41 19.97
N PHE A 429 -15.75 -31.06 19.57
CA PHE A 429 -15.56 -30.03 18.56
C PHE A 429 -16.56 -30.29 17.44
N ALA A 430 -17.43 -29.32 17.14
CA ALA A 430 -18.27 -29.41 15.98
C ALA A 430 -17.30 -29.64 14.81
N ARG A 431 -17.35 -30.84 14.22
CA ARG A 431 -16.52 -31.19 13.09
C ARG A 431 -16.81 -30.15 12.02
N SER A 432 -15.89 -29.23 11.80
CA SER A 432 -15.96 -28.34 10.66
C SER A 432 -15.87 -29.25 9.44
N SER A 433 -17.02 -29.56 8.85
CA SER A 433 -17.12 -30.38 7.65
C SER A 433 -16.66 -29.64 6.39
N SER A 434 -16.19 -28.40 6.54
CA SER A 434 -15.73 -27.57 5.46
C SER A 434 -14.33 -27.98 4.99
N THR A 435 -14.20 -28.20 3.70
CA THR A 435 -12.91 -28.46 3.03
C THR A 435 -11.98 -27.27 3.21
N ALA A 436 -10.73 -27.49 3.62
CA ALA A 436 -9.71 -26.44 3.66
C ALA A 436 -9.18 -26.15 2.26
N THR A 437 -9.01 -24.88 1.90
CA THR A 437 -8.40 -24.45 0.64
C THR A 437 -7.09 -23.73 0.94
N ILE A 438 -6.00 -24.15 0.29
CA ILE A 438 -4.64 -23.64 0.56
C ILE A 438 -3.94 -23.37 -0.77
N SER A 439 -3.36 -22.19 -0.91
CA SER A 439 -2.42 -21.88 -1.99
C SER A 439 -0.99 -22.12 -1.54
N THR A 440 -0.20 -22.78 -2.37
CA THR A 440 1.19 -23.16 -2.07
C THR A 440 2.12 -22.71 -3.18
N ASP A 441 3.35 -22.35 -2.81
CA ASP A 441 4.40 -21.99 -3.76
C ASP A 441 5.80 -22.34 -3.21
N GLY A 442 6.76 -22.55 -4.14
CA GLY A 442 8.15 -22.82 -3.84
C GLY A 442 9.08 -21.98 -4.70
N SER A 443 10.15 -21.45 -4.12
CA SER A 443 11.12 -20.59 -4.80
C SER A 443 12.55 -20.95 -4.45
N ILE A 444 13.49 -20.78 -5.41
CA ILE A 444 14.94 -20.88 -5.16
C ILE A 444 15.67 -19.64 -5.65
N ILE A 445 16.83 -19.35 -5.04
CA ILE A 445 17.82 -18.44 -5.60
C ILE A 445 18.95 -19.29 -6.17
N SER A 446 19.00 -19.39 -7.50
CA SER A 446 20.03 -20.20 -8.19
C SER A 446 21.44 -19.69 -7.83
N MET A 447 22.30 -20.61 -7.39
CA MET A 447 23.72 -20.36 -7.15
C MET A 447 24.61 -21.14 -8.15
N GLY A 448 24.03 -21.56 -9.28
CA GLY A 448 24.69 -22.30 -10.36
C GLY A 448 24.10 -23.68 -10.58
N ARG A 449 24.49 -24.32 -11.68
CA ARG A 449 24.01 -25.66 -12.06
C ARG A 449 24.92 -26.74 -11.50
N ARG A 450 24.37 -27.64 -10.69
CA ARG A 450 25.02 -28.90 -10.31
C ARG A 450 24.29 -30.08 -10.95
N ARG A 451 25.02 -30.96 -11.65
CA ARG A 451 24.48 -32.13 -12.37
C ARG A 451 23.30 -31.79 -13.32
N GLY A 452 23.42 -30.63 -14.03
CA GLY A 452 22.40 -30.20 -14.99
C GLY A 452 21.14 -29.57 -14.38
N LYS A 453 21.08 -29.34 -13.06
CA LYS A 453 19.93 -28.74 -12.36
C LYS A 453 20.36 -27.47 -11.64
N ASP A 454 19.48 -26.46 -11.65
CA ASP A 454 19.65 -25.30 -10.82
C ASP A 454 19.45 -25.68 -9.36
N GLN A 455 20.44 -25.38 -8.52
CA GLN A 455 20.40 -25.59 -7.07
C GLN A 455 20.82 -24.33 -6.35
N GLY A 456 20.22 -24.14 -5.18
CA GLY A 456 20.52 -23.01 -4.33
C GLY A 456 19.66 -22.95 -3.08
N PRO A 457 19.81 -21.92 -2.28
CA PRO A 457 18.93 -21.65 -1.15
C PRO A 457 17.48 -21.51 -1.62
N GLY A 458 16.55 -22.16 -0.94
CA GLY A 458 15.15 -22.18 -1.29
C GLY A 458 14.24 -21.80 -0.15
N GLY A 459 13.03 -21.40 -0.50
CA GLY A 459 11.93 -21.15 0.41
C GLY A 459 10.66 -21.83 -0.10
N TRP A 460 9.86 -22.27 0.83
CA TRP A 460 8.52 -22.80 0.58
C TRP A 460 7.52 -21.99 1.41
N ALA A 461 6.31 -21.86 0.90
CA ALA A 461 5.24 -21.17 1.64
C ALA A 461 3.86 -21.67 1.24
N PHE A 462 2.91 -21.45 2.16
CA PHE A 462 1.50 -21.64 1.87
C PHE A 462 0.62 -20.64 2.62
N VAL A 463 -0.58 -20.44 2.09
CA VAL A 463 -1.60 -19.55 2.66
C VAL A 463 -2.92 -20.31 2.77
N VAL A 464 -3.46 -20.37 3.97
CA VAL A 464 -4.78 -20.98 4.24
C VAL A 464 -5.87 -19.97 3.92
N HIS A 465 -6.74 -20.27 2.96
CA HIS A 465 -7.74 -19.30 2.47
C HIS A 465 -8.78 -18.88 3.51
N GLU A 466 -9.16 -19.81 4.39
CA GLU A 466 -10.22 -19.56 5.38
C GLU A 466 -9.75 -18.67 6.53
N THR A 467 -8.48 -18.77 6.92
CA THR A 467 -7.90 -18.07 8.07
C THR A 467 -6.95 -16.95 7.67
N ASN A 468 -6.50 -16.92 6.40
CA ASN A 468 -5.41 -16.10 5.89
C ASN A 468 -4.09 -16.31 6.67
N GLU A 469 -3.91 -17.46 7.26
CA GLU A 469 -2.64 -17.83 7.88
C GLU A 469 -1.60 -18.04 6.82
N GLU A 470 -0.47 -17.38 7.00
CA GLU A 470 0.70 -17.40 6.13
C GLU A 470 1.79 -18.20 6.82
N VAL A 471 2.24 -19.29 6.23
CA VAL A 471 3.29 -20.15 6.77
C VAL A 471 4.34 -20.41 5.72
N GLY A 472 5.61 -20.42 6.11
CA GLY A 472 6.72 -20.68 5.21
C GLY A 472 7.98 -21.13 5.94
N GLY A 473 8.94 -21.61 5.17
CA GLY A 473 10.22 -22.06 5.69
C GLY A 473 11.34 -21.96 4.66
N SER A 474 12.57 -22.16 5.15
CA SER A 474 13.80 -21.96 4.39
C SER A 474 14.64 -23.25 4.32
N VAL A 475 15.30 -23.50 3.19
CA VAL A 475 16.20 -24.63 2.97
C VAL A 475 17.49 -24.11 2.36
N SER A 476 18.66 -24.50 2.92
CA SER A 476 19.96 -23.96 2.51
C SER A 476 20.43 -24.41 1.12
N SER A 477 20.00 -25.57 0.65
CA SER A 477 20.34 -26.08 -0.70
C SER A 477 19.25 -27.03 -1.22
N THR A 478 18.61 -26.68 -2.33
CA THR A 478 17.47 -27.39 -2.87
C THR A 478 17.25 -27.08 -4.35
N THR A 479 16.19 -27.61 -4.94
CA THR A 479 15.71 -27.29 -6.29
C THR A 479 14.29 -26.71 -6.24
N ASN A 480 13.88 -25.99 -7.30
CA ASN A 480 12.54 -25.42 -7.34
C ASN A 480 11.44 -26.48 -7.16
N ASN A 481 11.53 -27.56 -7.87
CA ASN A 481 10.55 -28.67 -7.78
C ASN A 481 10.48 -29.30 -6.37
N GLN A 482 11.59 -29.29 -5.62
CA GLN A 482 11.57 -29.73 -4.22
C GLN A 482 10.82 -28.75 -3.32
N MET A 483 11.01 -27.44 -3.51
CA MET A 483 10.33 -26.43 -2.74
C MET A 483 8.83 -26.40 -3.00
N GLU A 484 8.42 -26.53 -4.26
CA GLU A 484 7.03 -26.64 -4.66
C GLU A 484 6.33 -27.85 -3.99
N LEU A 485 6.98 -29.01 -4.02
CA LEU A 485 6.43 -30.22 -3.40
C LEU A 485 6.44 -30.13 -1.87
N LEU A 486 7.48 -29.57 -1.29
CA LEU A 486 7.59 -29.38 0.15
C LEU A 486 6.51 -28.42 0.68
N ALA A 487 6.22 -27.33 -0.05
CA ALA A 487 5.13 -26.43 0.29
C ALA A 487 3.77 -27.15 0.38
N VAL A 488 3.52 -28.08 -0.53
CA VAL A 488 2.30 -28.90 -0.53
C VAL A 488 2.28 -29.88 0.64
N ILE A 489 3.38 -30.55 0.94
CA ILE A 489 3.49 -31.49 2.05
C ILE A 489 3.24 -30.77 3.39
N GLU A 490 3.91 -29.64 3.60
CA GLU A 490 3.76 -28.86 4.84
C GLU A 490 2.36 -28.25 4.99
N ALA A 491 1.75 -27.81 3.90
CA ALA A 491 0.36 -27.36 3.88
C ALA A 491 -0.62 -28.48 4.30
N ILE A 492 -0.40 -29.70 3.81
CA ILE A 492 -1.23 -30.85 4.19
C ILE A 492 -1.02 -31.21 5.68
N ARG A 493 0.20 -31.16 6.19
CA ARG A 493 0.52 -31.43 7.60
C ARG A 493 -0.12 -30.42 8.53
N TYR A 494 -0.17 -29.17 8.14
CA TYR A 494 -0.68 -28.06 8.94
C TYR A 494 -2.18 -28.20 9.27
N ILE A 495 -2.98 -28.77 8.39
CA ILE A 495 -4.42 -28.88 8.55
C ILE A 495 -4.79 -30.14 9.35
N ASP A 496 -5.83 -30.03 10.19
CA ASP A 496 -6.39 -31.17 10.94
C ASP A 496 -6.52 -32.43 10.04
N PRO A 497 -5.98 -33.59 10.45
CA PRO A 497 -6.01 -34.83 9.69
C PRO A 497 -7.39 -35.27 9.21
N ASN A 498 -8.45 -34.91 9.93
CA ASN A 498 -9.84 -35.29 9.60
C ASN A 498 -10.50 -34.36 8.59
N ARG A 499 -9.85 -33.26 8.21
CA ARG A 499 -10.39 -32.24 7.32
C ARG A 499 -9.93 -32.48 5.88
N PRO A 500 -10.85 -32.54 4.89
CA PRO A 500 -10.45 -32.57 3.48
C PRO A 500 -9.69 -31.31 3.07
N VAL A 501 -8.71 -31.46 2.16
CA VAL A 501 -7.85 -30.35 1.74
C VAL A 501 -7.86 -30.20 0.21
N ILE A 502 -8.01 -28.96 -0.27
CA ILE A 502 -7.78 -28.58 -1.65
C ILE A 502 -6.51 -27.74 -1.71
N ILE A 503 -5.48 -28.28 -2.32
CA ILE A 503 -4.23 -27.56 -2.60
C ILE A 503 -4.33 -26.88 -3.96
N ARG A 504 -3.99 -25.61 -4.02
CA ARG A 504 -3.89 -24.80 -5.23
C ARG A 504 -2.43 -24.43 -5.43
N THR A 505 -1.85 -24.82 -6.54
CA THR A 505 -0.45 -24.55 -6.89
C THR A 505 -0.33 -24.25 -8.38
N ASP A 506 0.60 -23.39 -8.77
CA ASP A 506 0.94 -23.15 -10.19
C ASP A 506 2.03 -24.10 -10.70
N SER A 507 2.52 -24.99 -9.85
CA SER A 507 3.45 -26.05 -10.24
C SER A 507 2.76 -27.15 -11.03
N GLN A 508 3.00 -27.19 -12.33
CA GLN A 508 2.56 -28.29 -13.18
C GLN A 508 3.23 -29.61 -12.76
N TYR A 509 4.51 -29.56 -12.36
CA TYR A 509 5.23 -30.70 -11.84
C TYR A 509 4.49 -31.39 -10.69
N VAL A 510 4.07 -30.63 -9.70
CA VAL A 510 3.33 -31.17 -8.55
C VAL A 510 1.94 -31.63 -8.95
N THR A 511 1.22 -30.82 -9.72
CA THR A 511 -0.18 -31.12 -10.10
C THR A 511 -0.29 -32.39 -10.96
N ASP A 512 0.57 -32.55 -11.95
CA ASP A 512 0.50 -33.70 -12.87
C ASP A 512 0.91 -34.99 -12.15
N ALA A 513 1.93 -34.96 -11.31
CA ALA A 513 2.33 -36.11 -10.51
C ALA A 513 1.30 -36.49 -9.45
N ALA A 514 0.75 -35.50 -8.71
CA ALA A 514 -0.27 -35.76 -7.70
C ALA A 514 -1.58 -36.32 -8.24
N ASN A 515 -1.93 -35.99 -9.50
CA ASN A 515 -3.11 -36.48 -10.20
C ASN A 515 -2.84 -37.73 -11.11
N GLY A 516 -1.63 -38.31 -11.02
CA GLY A 516 -1.28 -39.54 -11.76
C GLY A 516 -1.09 -39.38 -13.27
N ARG A 517 -0.91 -38.13 -13.75
CA ARG A 517 -0.69 -37.85 -15.18
C ARG A 517 0.76 -38.06 -15.61
N THR A 518 1.70 -38.05 -14.66
CA THR A 518 3.13 -38.21 -14.91
C THR A 518 3.75 -39.17 -13.91
N VAL A 519 4.68 -40.02 -14.39
CA VAL A 519 5.43 -40.93 -13.52
C VAL A 519 6.56 -40.16 -12.81
N VAL A 520 6.61 -40.30 -11.49
CA VAL A 520 7.62 -39.67 -10.66
C VAL A 520 8.98 -40.33 -10.83
N LYS A 521 9.95 -39.58 -11.36
CA LYS A 521 11.34 -40.04 -11.52
C LYS A 521 12.34 -39.36 -10.57
N GLN A 522 11.90 -38.35 -9.86
CA GLN A 522 12.77 -37.50 -9.00
C GLN A 522 12.05 -37.15 -7.70
N ASN A 523 12.82 -36.82 -6.63
CA ASN A 523 12.30 -36.49 -5.32
C ASN A 523 11.43 -37.60 -4.69
N ALA A 524 11.90 -38.86 -4.86
CA ALA A 524 11.15 -40.07 -4.47
C ALA A 524 10.75 -40.03 -2.98
N ASP A 525 11.62 -39.55 -2.12
CA ASP A 525 11.36 -39.46 -0.66
C ASP A 525 10.21 -38.51 -0.34
N LEU A 526 10.19 -37.30 -0.93
CA LEU A 526 9.11 -36.33 -0.74
C LEU A 526 7.79 -36.85 -1.33
N TRP A 527 7.84 -37.56 -2.49
CA TRP A 527 6.65 -38.14 -3.06
C TRP A 527 6.11 -39.32 -2.25
N LYS A 528 6.98 -40.12 -1.63
CA LYS A 528 6.56 -41.15 -0.70
C LYS A 528 5.77 -40.53 0.47
N GLU A 529 6.30 -39.48 1.03
CA GLU A 529 5.69 -38.75 2.12
C GLU A 529 4.33 -38.13 1.73
N PHE A 530 4.26 -37.45 0.57
CA PHE A 530 3.02 -36.92 0.02
C PHE A 530 1.95 -38.02 -0.12
N ASN A 531 2.34 -39.19 -0.66
CA ASN A 531 1.43 -40.31 -0.87
C ASN A 531 0.91 -40.93 0.43
N GLU A 532 1.73 -40.95 1.50
CA GLU A 532 1.29 -41.37 2.82
C GLU A 532 0.28 -40.42 3.41
N LEU A 533 0.51 -39.12 3.31
CA LEU A 533 -0.45 -38.09 3.74
C LEU A 533 -1.76 -38.16 2.94
N LYS A 534 -1.69 -38.44 1.65
CA LYS A 534 -2.85 -38.59 0.77
C LYS A 534 -3.68 -39.84 1.10
N LYS A 535 -3.06 -40.90 1.61
CA LYS A 535 -3.77 -42.12 2.07
C LYS A 535 -4.62 -41.87 3.32
N SER A 536 -4.15 -41.01 4.20
CA SER A 536 -4.78 -40.74 5.49
C SER A 536 -5.95 -39.75 5.43
N ARG A 537 -6.10 -38.99 4.33
CA ARG A 537 -7.14 -37.97 4.16
C ARG A 537 -7.47 -37.67 2.68
N ARG A 538 -8.60 -36.97 2.47
CA ARG A 538 -8.99 -36.51 1.12
C ARG A 538 -8.18 -35.27 0.72
N VAL A 539 -7.20 -35.43 -0.17
CA VAL A 539 -6.40 -34.36 -0.73
C VAL A 539 -6.70 -34.23 -2.22
N LYS A 540 -7.05 -33.02 -2.66
CA LYS A 540 -7.21 -32.67 -4.09
C LYS A 540 -6.18 -31.60 -4.44
N VAL A 541 -5.35 -31.84 -5.44
CA VAL A 541 -4.38 -30.87 -5.96
C VAL A 541 -4.92 -30.28 -7.26
N VAL A 542 -5.01 -28.95 -7.32
CA VAL A 542 -5.58 -28.18 -8.42
C VAL A 542 -4.52 -27.23 -8.96
N TRP A 543 -4.30 -27.28 -10.25
CA TRP A 543 -3.43 -26.31 -10.91
C TRP A 543 -4.11 -24.95 -11.01
N VAL A 544 -3.36 -23.87 -10.74
CA VAL A 544 -3.75 -22.49 -10.95
C VAL A 544 -2.71 -21.82 -11.84
N LYS A 545 -3.11 -20.82 -12.61
CA LYS A 545 -2.15 -20.08 -13.43
C LYS A 545 -1.35 -19.12 -12.55
N GLY A 546 -0.04 -19.26 -12.53
CA GLY A 546 0.87 -18.35 -11.83
C GLY A 546 0.76 -16.91 -12.36
N HIS A 547 0.97 -15.93 -11.50
CA HIS A 547 0.93 -14.47 -11.80
C HIS A 547 -0.36 -14.03 -12.52
N ALA A 548 -1.48 -14.68 -12.24
CA ALA A 548 -2.77 -14.39 -12.87
C ALA A 548 -3.70 -13.54 -11.99
N GLY A 549 -3.17 -12.89 -10.94
CA GLY A 549 -3.94 -12.04 -10.03
C GLY A 549 -4.69 -12.81 -8.93
N ASP A 550 -4.34 -14.08 -8.67
CA ASP A 550 -4.85 -14.82 -7.50
C ASP A 550 -4.08 -14.37 -6.24
N PRO A 551 -4.74 -13.64 -5.32
CA PRO A 551 -4.04 -12.99 -4.21
C PRO A 551 -3.41 -14.00 -3.23
N PHE A 552 -3.96 -15.20 -3.10
CA PHE A 552 -3.39 -16.24 -2.25
C PHE A 552 -2.16 -16.89 -2.89
N ASN A 553 -2.20 -17.12 -4.21
CA ASN A 553 -1.04 -17.63 -4.94
C ASN A 553 0.08 -16.58 -4.98
N GLU A 554 -0.24 -15.30 -5.25
CA GLU A 554 0.75 -14.22 -5.22
C GLU A 554 1.34 -13.98 -3.82
N THR A 555 0.55 -14.21 -2.76
CA THR A 555 1.06 -14.13 -1.39
C THR A 555 1.97 -15.31 -1.08
N ALA A 556 1.63 -16.54 -1.49
CA ALA A 556 2.47 -17.71 -1.33
C ALA A 556 3.80 -17.55 -2.10
N ASP A 557 3.77 -17.07 -3.36
CA ASP A 557 4.96 -16.76 -4.15
C ASP A 557 5.88 -15.74 -3.45
N ARG A 558 5.31 -14.60 -3.02
CA ARG A 558 6.06 -13.57 -2.30
C ARG A 558 6.72 -14.10 -1.04
N LEU A 559 6.03 -14.93 -0.27
CA LEU A 559 6.55 -15.55 0.96
C LEU A 559 7.64 -16.57 0.67
N ALA A 560 7.44 -17.44 -0.32
CA ALA A 560 8.44 -18.41 -0.75
C ALA A 560 9.73 -17.72 -1.20
N GLN A 561 9.62 -16.64 -1.98
CA GLN A 561 10.75 -15.80 -2.38
C GLN A 561 11.45 -15.14 -1.18
N ALA A 562 10.68 -14.65 -0.19
CA ALA A 562 11.25 -14.05 1.03
C ALA A 562 12.05 -15.07 1.84
N HIS A 563 11.53 -16.29 1.99
CA HIS A 563 12.23 -17.40 2.67
C HIS A 563 13.46 -17.88 1.89
N ALA A 564 13.43 -17.89 0.55
CA ALA A 564 14.61 -18.18 -0.26
C ALA A 564 15.72 -17.12 -0.08
N ARG A 565 15.37 -15.83 0.02
CA ARG A 565 16.32 -14.75 0.33
C ARG A 565 16.92 -14.90 1.72
N LEU A 566 16.12 -15.26 2.71
CA LEU A 566 16.57 -15.52 4.08
C LEU A 566 17.58 -16.68 4.10
N ALA A 567 17.25 -17.80 3.43
CA ALA A 567 18.13 -18.95 3.30
C ALA A 567 19.47 -18.57 2.64
N ARG A 568 19.45 -17.73 1.59
CA ARG A 568 20.67 -17.23 0.94
C ARG A 568 21.54 -16.44 1.90
N THR A 569 20.96 -15.53 2.66
CA THR A 569 21.69 -14.71 3.64
C THR A 569 22.36 -15.60 4.70
N GLN A 570 21.64 -16.57 5.23
CA GLN A 570 22.17 -17.53 6.21
C GLN A 570 23.29 -18.38 5.62
N THR A 571 23.13 -18.86 4.38
CA THR A 571 24.15 -19.66 3.68
C THR A 571 25.43 -18.85 3.46
N LEU A 572 25.30 -17.58 3.03
CA LEU A 572 26.46 -16.69 2.84
C LEU A 572 27.17 -16.37 4.16
N GLN A 573 26.43 -16.17 5.24
CA GLN A 573 27.01 -15.96 6.57
C GLN A 573 27.78 -17.18 7.05
N THR A 574 27.24 -18.39 6.85
CA THR A 574 27.90 -19.65 7.20
C THR A 574 29.18 -19.85 6.39
N LEU A 575 29.15 -19.56 5.10
CA LEU A 575 30.33 -19.65 4.22
C LEU A 575 31.40 -18.61 4.60
N ALA A 576 31.00 -17.39 4.92
CA ALA A 576 31.91 -16.35 5.39
C ALA A 576 32.59 -16.73 6.72
N SER A 577 31.81 -17.26 7.68
CA SER A 577 32.35 -17.74 8.95
C SER A 577 33.31 -18.91 8.78
N ALA A 578 33.01 -19.85 7.88
CA ALA A 578 33.90 -20.97 7.54
C ALA A 578 35.21 -20.50 6.86
N ALA A 579 35.13 -19.49 5.98
CA ALA A 579 36.28 -18.91 5.32
C ALA A 579 37.24 -18.20 6.31
N VAL A 580 36.64 -17.48 7.29
CA VAL A 580 37.41 -16.84 8.38
C VAL A 580 38.09 -17.89 9.27
N ALA A 581 37.42 -19.00 9.57
CA ALA A 581 37.97 -20.10 10.36
C ALA A 581 39.06 -20.89 9.62
N ALA A 582 39.06 -20.90 8.28
CA ALA A 582 40.01 -21.59 7.44
C ALA A 582 41.23 -20.73 7.05
N SER A 583 41.31 -19.45 7.43
CA SER A 583 42.45 -18.58 7.17
C SER A 583 43.63 -19.00 8.06
N PRO A 584 44.81 -19.34 7.51
CA PRO A 584 45.96 -19.74 8.31
C PRO A 584 46.44 -18.54 9.17
N VAL A 585 46.55 -18.79 10.46
CA VAL A 585 47.23 -17.85 11.39
C VAL A 585 48.66 -17.65 10.91
N VAL A 586 48.93 -16.51 10.28
CA VAL A 586 50.33 -16.10 10.00
C VAL A 586 50.97 -15.86 11.35
N LYS A 587 51.76 -16.83 11.81
CA LYS A 587 52.71 -16.63 12.91
C LYS A 587 53.76 -15.65 12.42
N THR A 588 53.68 -14.41 12.81
CA THR A 588 54.83 -13.49 12.78
C THR A 588 55.82 -13.98 13.80
N ALA A 589 56.88 -14.61 13.29
CA ALA A 589 58.10 -14.84 14.09
C ALA A 589 58.80 -13.50 14.28
N ALA A 590 59.09 -13.17 15.54
CA ALA A 590 59.89 -12.06 15.96
C ALA A 590 61.36 -12.26 15.59
#